data_ac2b6a4bafa757e6ee1853e2ed70dfdb
#
_entry.id   ac2b6a4bafa757e6ee1853e2ed70dfdb
#
_cell.length_a   1.000
_cell.length_b   1.000
_cell.length_c   1.000
_cell.angle_alpha   90.00
_cell.angle_beta   90.00
_cell.angle_gamma   90.00
#
_symmetry.space_group_name_H-M   'P 1'
#
loop_
_entity.id
_entity.type
_entity.pdbx_description
1 polymer ?
#
loop_
_entity_poly.entity_id
_entity_poly.type
_entity_poly.pdbx_seq_one_letter_code
_entity_poly.pdbx_strand_id
1 'polypeptide(L)'
;KLQQELAHRVCDLTGMDGAFFANSGAEVNETAIKLARHYGHQRGVTNPSVIVMENAFHGRTLATLTATGNRRVQAGFEPLVSGFVRAPFNDLAAVEAIAEANHDVVAILVEPVQGEGGVSIPDPDYLPGLRDLCDRNNWLLMLDEVQTGNARTGTYLACQQAGVEPDVVTLAKGFGNGYPIGACLARGEAARVFGPGSHGSTFGGNPLGCAAALAVLDAIEQDALTDRA
;
A
#
# COMPACT_ATOMS: atom_id res chain seq x y z
N LYS A 1 7.48 -5.46 23.14
CA LYS A 1 7.68 -6.90 22.91
C LYS A 1 6.72 -7.41 21.84
N LEU A 2 5.38 -7.37 22.04
CA LEU A 2 4.39 -7.82 21.03
C LEU A 2 4.52 -7.08 19.70
N GLN A 3 4.73 -5.76 19.72
CA GLN A 3 4.92 -4.97 18.50
C GLN A 3 6.16 -5.41 17.70
N GLN A 4 7.27 -5.70 18.37
CA GLN A 4 8.48 -6.22 17.72
C GLN A 4 8.25 -7.61 17.14
N GLU A 5 7.59 -8.48 17.90
CA GLU A 5 7.26 -9.84 17.46
C GLU A 5 6.38 -9.81 16.20
N LEU A 6 5.32 -8.97 16.22
CA LEU A 6 4.47 -8.78 15.06
C LEU A 6 5.25 -8.21 13.85
N ALA A 7 6.11 -7.22 14.09
CA ALA A 7 6.93 -6.62 13.02
C ALA A 7 7.84 -7.67 12.37
N HIS A 8 8.54 -8.49 13.15
CA HIS A 8 9.40 -9.54 12.62
C HIS A 8 8.58 -10.54 11.79
N ARG A 9 7.50 -11.09 12.36
CA ARG A 9 6.69 -12.09 11.65
C ARG A 9 6.10 -11.58 10.35
N VAL A 10 5.53 -10.37 10.35
CA VAL A 10 4.94 -9.82 9.14
C VAL A 10 6.01 -9.47 8.10
N CYS A 11 7.17 -8.99 8.50
CA CYS A 11 8.29 -8.74 7.59
C CYS A 11 8.82 -10.06 6.99
N ASP A 12 8.97 -11.11 7.78
CA ASP A 12 9.41 -12.43 7.30
C ASP A 12 8.43 -13.02 6.28
N LEU A 13 7.11 -12.89 6.52
CA LEU A 13 6.06 -13.39 5.60
C LEU A 13 5.99 -12.61 4.28
N THR A 14 6.41 -11.35 4.30
CA THR A 14 6.21 -10.42 3.18
C THR A 14 7.50 -10.04 2.45
N GLY A 15 8.67 -10.42 2.99
CA GLY A 15 9.97 -10.00 2.45
C GLY A 15 10.26 -8.51 2.66
N MET A 16 9.63 -7.87 3.65
CA MET A 16 9.83 -6.47 3.99
C MET A 16 10.87 -6.28 5.10
N ASP A 17 11.50 -5.09 5.16
CA ASP A 17 12.57 -4.80 6.12
C ASP A 17 12.08 -4.02 7.34
N GLY A 18 10.91 -3.38 7.24
CA GLY A 18 10.38 -2.54 8.32
C GLY A 18 8.86 -2.41 8.29
N ALA A 19 8.29 -2.14 9.46
CA ALA A 19 6.86 -2.00 9.65
C ALA A 19 6.53 -0.75 10.49
N PHE A 20 5.56 0.03 10.04
CA PHE A 20 4.88 1.05 10.82
C PHE A 20 3.43 0.65 11.04
N PHE A 21 3.00 0.61 12.30
CA PHE A 21 1.63 0.23 12.67
C PHE A 21 0.73 1.45 12.88
N ALA A 22 -0.51 1.33 12.41
CA ALA A 22 -1.59 2.28 12.61
C ALA A 22 -2.90 1.53 12.92
N ASN A 23 -4.06 2.17 12.78
CA ASN A 23 -5.33 1.58 13.24
C ASN A 23 -6.29 1.23 12.09
N SER A 24 -6.01 1.66 10.87
CA SER A 24 -6.91 1.51 9.72
C SER A 24 -6.17 1.51 8.39
N GLY A 25 -6.86 1.03 7.33
CA GLY A 25 -6.35 1.09 5.96
C GLY A 25 -6.08 2.53 5.50
N ALA A 26 -6.94 3.48 5.86
CA ALA A 26 -6.72 4.88 5.51
C ALA A 26 -5.43 5.42 6.13
N GLU A 27 -5.17 5.15 7.43
CA GLU A 27 -3.96 5.63 8.10
C GLU A 27 -2.67 5.02 7.51
N VAL A 28 -2.67 3.75 7.16
CA VAL A 28 -1.49 3.11 6.56
C VAL A 28 -1.26 3.56 5.11
N ASN A 29 -2.33 3.88 4.37
CA ASN A 29 -2.21 4.49 3.05
C ASN A 29 -1.73 5.95 3.14
N GLU A 30 -2.16 6.73 4.15
CA GLU A 30 -1.57 8.05 4.45
C GLU A 30 -0.07 7.92 4.75
N THR A 31 0.33 6.88 5.49
CA THR A 31 1.74 6.59 5.77
C THR A 31 2.50 6.34 4.48
N ALA A 32 1.99 5.49 3.57
CA ALA A 32 2.60 5.19 2.28
C ALA A 32 2.71 6.44 1.38
N ILE A 33 1.65 7.26 1.30
CA ILE A 33 1.64 8.52 0.53
C ILE A 33 2.69 9.50 1.08
N LYS A 34 2.78 9.65 2.42
CA LYS A 34 3.79 10.50 3.04
C LYS A 34 5.20 9.97 2.82
N LEU A 35 5.39 8.64 2.87
CA LEU A 35 6.66 8.00 2.56
C LEU A 35 7.10 8.32 1.13
N ALA A 36 6.21 8.16 0.14
CA ALA A 36 6.50 8.48 -1.26
C ALA A 36 6.89 9.95 -1.45
N ARG A 37 6.16 10.88 -0.82
CA ARG A 37 6.51 12.32 -0.88
C ARG A 37 7.87 12.61 -0.28
N HIS A 38 8.16 12.03 0.88
CA HIS A 38 9.44 12.23 1.55
C HIS A 38 10.59 11.62 0.75
N TYR A 39 10.39 10.45 0.16
CA TYR A 39 11.32 9.83 -0.79
C TYR A 39 11.63 10.76 -1.97
N GLY A 40 10.59 11.35 -2.59
CA GLY A 40 10.78 12.31 -3.68
C GLY A 40 11.58 13.54 -3.27
N HIS A 41 11.28 14.13 -2.11
CA HIS A 41 12.03 15.29 -1.61
C HIS A 41 13.49 14.96 -1.30
N GLN A 42 13.80 13.77 -0.75
CA GLN A 42 15.18 13.32 -0.54
C GLN A 42 15.96 13.18 -1.86
N ARG A 43 15.25 13.00 -2.98
CA ARG A 43 15.82 12.90 -4.33
C ARG A 43 15.77 14.23 -5.11
N GLY A 44 15.40 15.33 -4.45
CA GLY A 44 15.36 16.67 -5.03
C GLY A 44 14.11 16.99 -5.86
N VAL A 45 13.09 16.14 -5.87
CA VAL A 45 11.80 16.42 -6.52
C VAL A 45 11.02 17.42 -5.68
N THR A 46 10.72 18.59 -6.25
CA THR A 46 10.09 19.69 -5.50
C THR A 46 8.61 19.44 -5.25
N ASN A 47 7.89 18.85 -6.20
CA ASN A 47 6.44 18.59 -6.14
C ASN A 47 6.14 17.10 -6.37
N PRO A 48 6.55 16.20 -5.45
CA PRO A 48 6.42 14.77 -5.66
C PRO A 48 4.98 14.37 -5.97
N SER A 49 4.80 13.61 -7.04
CA SER A 49 3.50 13.11 -7.50
C SER A 49 3.45 11.59 -7.40
N VAL A 50 2.26 11.08 -7.04
CA VAL A 50 1.97 9.64 -6.98
C VAL A 50 0.96 9.29 -8.05
N ILE A 51 1.26 8.29 -8.88
CA ILE A 51 0.28 7.73 -9.82
C ILE A 51 -0.70 6.86 -9.03
N VAL A 52 -1.99 7.07 -9.27
CA VAL A 52 -3.11 6.31 -8.70
C VAL A 52 -4.07 5.90 -9.80
N MET A 53 -4.86 4.85 -9.58
CA MET A 53 -5.70 4.30 -10.64
C MET A 53 -7.14 4.84 -10.58
N GLU A 54 -7.80 4.89 -11.75
CA GLU A 54 -9.24 5.08 -11.83
C GLU A 54 -9.97 3.97 -11.09
N ASN A 55 -11.09 4.28 -10.47
CA ASN A 55 -11.92 3.37 -9.66
C ASN A 55 -11.20 2.76 -8.44
N ALA A 56 -9.98 3.17 -8.11
CA ALA A 56 -9.29 2.73 -6.90
C ALA A 56 -10.00 3.21 -5.63
N PHE A 57 -9.78 2.48 -4.53
CA PHE A 57 -10.22 2.87 -3.19
C PHE A 57 -9.07 2.75 -2.19
N HIS A 58 -8.62 3.89 -1.64
CA HIS A 58 -7.50 3.93 -0.69
C HIS A 58 -7.87 4.50 0.69
N GLY A 59 -9.10 4.99 0.87
CA GLY A 59 -9.58 5.53 2.14
C GLY A 59 -10.42 6.80 2.01
N ARG A 60 -10.72 7.42 3.15
CA ARG A 60 -11.62 8.59 3.28
C ARG A 60 -10.98 9.79 3.97
N THR A 61 -9.70 9.75 4.35
CA THR A 61 -8.94 10.93 4.77
C THR A 61 -8.58 11.78 3.55
N LEU A 62 -8.21 13.04 3.70
CA LEU A 62 -8.09 13.96 2.56
C LEU A 62 -7.13 13.47 1.48
N ALA A 63 -5.94 12.94 1.83
CA ALA A 63 -5.02 12.45 0.80
C ALA A 63 -5.48 11.09 0.23
N THR A 64 -5.93 10.14 1.05
CA THR A 64 -6.45 8.86 0.56
C THR A 64 -7.75 9.02 -0.22
N LEU A 65 -8.60 10.00 0.13
CA LEU A 65 -9.79 10.37 -0.63
C LEU A 65 -9.41 10.89 -2.02
N THR A 66 -8.35 11.71 -2.10
CA THR A 66 -7.82 12.19 -3.38
C THR A 66 -7.27 11.05 -4.23
N ALA A 67 -6.54 10.11 -3.60
CA ALA A 67 -6.02 8.91 -4.27
C ALA A 67 -7.14 7.97 -4.75
N THR A 68 -8.28 7.93 -4.05
CA THR A 68 -9.48 7.15 -4.42
C THR A 68 -10.05 7.61 -5.75
N GLY A 69 -10.30 6.69 -6.69
CA GLY A 69 -10.69 6.97 -8.06
C GLY A 69 -12.17 7.25 -8.30
N ASN A 70 -12.97 7.44 -7.25
CA ASN A 70 -14.42 7.64 -7.35
C ASN A 70 -14.81 9.09 -7.06
N ARG A 71 -15.18 9.83 -8.11
CA ARG A 71 -15.59 11.24 -8.01
C ARG A 71 -16.82 11.46 -7.12
N ARG A 72 -17.72 10.48 -6.99
CA ARG A 72 -18.93 10.61 -6.16
C ARG A 72 -18.58 10.74 -4.67
N VAL A 73 -17.49 10.05 -4.23
CA VAL A 73 -17.05 10.11 -2.83
C VAL A 73 -16.14 11.31 -2.56
N GLN A 74 -15.61 11.96 -3.58
CA GLN A 74 -14.79 13.17 -3.49
C GLN A 74 -15.64 14.45 -3.44
N ALA A 75 -16.83 14.41 -4.07
CA ALA A 75 -17.71 15.58 -4.22
C ALA A 75 -18.08 16.20 -2.86
N GLY A 76 -17.85 17.50 -2.72
CA GLY A 76 -18.12 18.29 -1.51
C GLY A 76 -16.94 18.34 -0.52
N PHE A 77 -15.80 17.74 -0.84
CA PHE A 77 -14.57 17.77 -0.04
C PHE A 77 -13.40 18.50 -0.72
N GLU A 78 -13.69 19.22 -1.79
CA GLU A 78 -12.71 20.06 -2.47
C GLU A 78 -12.29 21.28 -1.61
N PRO A 79 -11.04 21.78 -1.76
CA PRO A 79 -10.03 21.36 -2.72
C PRO A 79 -9.36 20.05 -2.33
N LEU A 80 -9.18 19.15 -3.31
CA LEU A 80 -8.46 17.90 -3.11
C LEU A 80 -6.95 18.15 -2.93
N VAL A 81 -6.26 17.20 -2.34
CA VAL A 81 -4.81 17.28 -2.08
C VAL A 81 -4.03 17.18 -3.41
N SER A 82 -3.09 18.09 -3.66
CA SER A 82 -2.21 18.06 -4.84
C SER A 82 -1.20 16.90 -4.80
N GLY A 83 -0.56 16.61 -5.95
CA GLY A 83 0.49 15.59 -6.06
C GLY A 83 -0.05 14.18 -6.36
N PHE A 84 -1.16 14.08 -7.07
CA PHE A 84 -1.68 12.83 -7.60
C PHE A 84 -1.94 12.94 -9.11
N VAL A 85 -1.54 11.91 -9.85
CA VAL A 85 -1.80 11.74 -11.27
C VAL A 85 -2.60 10.46 -11.46
N ARG A 86 -3.62 10.49 -12.30
CA ARG A 86 -4.54 9.36 -12.45
C ARG A 86 -4.33 8.65 -13.78
N ALA A 87 -4.27 7.33 -13.75
CA ALA A 87 -4.22 6.45 -14.90
C ALA A 87 -5.40 5.46 -14.89
N PRO A 88 -5.85 4.97 -16.04
CA PRO A 88 -6.75 3.83 -16.10
C PRO A 88 -6.10 2.60 -15.46
N PHE A 89 -6.89 1.80 -14.73
CA PHE A 89 -6.43 0.53 -14.19
C PHE A 89 -6.20 -0.49 -15.31
N ASN A 90 -5.17 -1.31 -15.21
CA ASN A 90 -4.79 -2.31 -16.21
C ASN A 90 -4.35 -1.73 -17.57
N ASP A 91 -3.79 -0.51 -17.59
CA ASP A 91 -3.28 0.16 -18.78
C ASP A 91 -1.82 0.63 -18.56
N LEU A 92 -0.86 -0.23 -18.90
CA LEU A 92 0.57 0.08 -18.79
C LEU A 92 0.99 1.22 -19.72
N ALA A 93 0.38 1.31 -20.91
CA ALA A 93 0.71 2.36 -21.88
C ALA A 93 0.33 3.75 -21.36
N ALA A 94 -0.80 3.86 -20.65
CA ALA A 94 -1.18 5.11 -20.00
C ALA A 94 -0.20 5.51 -18.89
N VAL A 95 0.30 4.55 -18.10
CA VAL A 95 1.32 4.81 -17.07
C VAL A 95 2.65 5.24 -17.72
N GLU A 96 3.06 4.60 -18.81
CA GLU A 96 4.26 4.95 -19.56
C GLU A 96 4.18 6.37 -20.15
N ALA A 97 3.04 6.74 -20.73
CA ALA A 97 2.80 8.11 -21.22
C ALA A 97 2.89 9.16 -20.08
N ILE A 98 2.44 8.83 -18.88
CA ILE A 98 2.61 9.70 -17.70
C ILE A 98 4.10 9.82 -17.35
N ALA A 99 4.87 8.73 -17.41
CA ALA A 99 6.30 8.72 -17.13
C ALA A 99 7.07 9.67 -18.06
N GLU A 100 6.71 9.69 -19.35
CA GLU A 100 7.31 10.57 -20.34
C GLU A 100 6.94 12.05 -20.13
N ALA A 101 5.71 12.32 -19.68
CA ALA A 101 5.17 13.66 -19.56
C ALA A 101 5.39 14.34 -18.21
N ASN A 102 5.62 13.58 -17.13
CA ASN A 102 5.67 14.10 -15.75
C ASN A 102 6.88 13.56 -14.99
N HIS A 103 7.90 14.39 -14.86
CA HIS A 103 9.15 14.04 -14.16
C HIS A 103 9.07 14.20 -12.62
N ASP A 104 7.95 14.68 -12.08
CA ASP A 104 7.71 14.80 -10.65
C ASP A 104 7.14 13.51 -10.03
N VAL A 105 6.85 12.48 -10.84
CA VAL A 105 6.37 11.20 -10.34
C VAL A 105 7.47 10.48 -9.54
N VAL A 106 7.09 9.99 -8.36
CA VAL A 106 8.01 9.31 -7.43
C VAL A 106 7.53 7.93 -7.01
N ALA A 107 6.26 7.61 -7.25
CA ALA A 107 5.66 6.34 -6.85
C ALA A 107 4.38 6.04 -7.64
N ILE A 108 4.02 4.75 -7.64
CA ILE A 108 2.69 4.25 -8.03
C ILE A 108 2.03 3.66 -6.80
N LEU A 109 0.76 4.00 -6.53
CA LEU A 109 -0.07 3.36 -5.52
C LEU A 109 -1.22 2.63 -6.21
N VAL A 110 -1.30 1.31 -6.05
CA VAL A 110 -2.26 0.46 -6.76
C VAL A 110 -2.73 -0.70 -5.89
N GLU A 111 -4.00 -1.09 -6.05
CA GLU A 111 -4.53 -2.33 -5.50
C GLU A 111 -4.17 -3.49 -6.45
N PRO A 112 -3.65 -4.64 -6.00
CA PRO A 112 -3.42 -5.81 -6.87
C PRO A 112 -4.70 -6.31 -7.55
N VAL A 113 -5.82 -6.21 -6.85
CA VAL A 113 -7.18 -6.38 -7.37
C VAL A 113 -8.00 -5.24 -6.81
N GLN A 114 -8.67 -4.47 -7.66
CA GLN A 114 -9.56 -3.42 -7.18
C GLN A 114 -10.82 -4.01 -6.56
N GLY A 115 -11.01 -3.83 -5.25
CA GLY A 115 -12.15 -4.38 -4.53
C GLY A 115 -13.41 -3.53 -4.68
N GLU A 116 -13.41 -2.33 -4.11
CA GLU A 116 -14.53 -1.37 -4.15
C GLU A 116 -14.85 -0.90 -5.58
N GLY A 117 -13.88 -0.95 -6.47
CA GLY A 117 -14.05 -0.64 -7.90
C GLY A 117 -14.82 -1.68 -8.70
N GLY A 118 -15.28 -2.79 -8.08
CA GLY A 118 -16.11 -3.81 -8.72
C GLY A 118 -15.41 -5.17 -8.89
N VAL A 119 -14.42 -5.48 -8.08
CA VAL A 119 -13.60 -6.69 -8.14
C VAL A 119 -12.93 -6.83 -9.51
N SER A 120 -12.19 -5.78 -9.89
CA SER A 120 -11.43 -5.77 -11.14
C SER A 120 -10.09 -6.48 -10.96
N ILE A 121 -9.92 -7.59 -11.67
CA ILE A 121 -8.67 -8.37 -11.69
C ILE A 121 -7.86 -7.91 -12.91
N PRO A 122 -6.57 -7.52 -12.76
CA PRO A 122 -5.77 -7.10 -13.89
C PRO A 122 -5.25 -8.29 -14.71
N ASP A 123 -4.75 -8.01 -15.90
CA ASP A 123 -4.03 -8.99 -16.70
C ASP A 123 -2.75 -9.47 -15.97
N PRO A 124 -2.28 -10.69 -16.23
CA PRO A 124 -1.14 -11.27 -15.49
C PRO A 124 0.16 -10.49 -15.60
N ASP A 125 0.37 -9.74 -16.67
CA ASP A 125 1.55 -8.92 -16.94
C ASP A 125 1.47 -7.50 -16.36
N TYR A 126 0.32 -7.08 -15.83
CA TYR A 126 0.12 -5.72 -15.34
C TYR A 126 1.02 -5.38 -14.14
N LEU A 127 0.97 -6.16 -13.06
CA LEU A 127 1.81 -5.90 -11.88
C LEU A 127 3.32 -6.03 -12.19
N PRO A 128 3.79 -7.06 -12.92
CA PRO A 128 5.16 -7.11 -13.40
C PRO A 128 5.55 -5.89 -14.24
N GLY A 129 4.69 -5.44 -15.15
CA GLY A 129 4.93 -4.26 -15.97
C GLY A 129 5.03 -2.96 -15.15
N LEU A 130 4.20 -2.82 -14.10
CA LEU A 130 4.32 -1.69 -13.16
C LEU A 130 5.65 -1.75 -12.39
N ARG A 131 6.12 -2.95 -11.99
CA ARG A 131 7.43 -3.11 -11.35
C ARG A 131 8.55 -2.65 -12.27
N ASP A 132 8.55 -3.10 -13.51
CA ASP A 132 9.54 -2.72 -14.53
C ASP A 132 9.54 -1.20 -14.79
N LEU A 133 8.36 -0.58 -14.84
CA LEU A 133 8.21 0.88 -14.98
C LEU A 133 8.80 1.61 -13.77
N CYS A 134 8.52 1.14 -12.56
CA CYS A 134 9.08 1.72 -11.34
C CYS A 134 10.60 1.61 -11.31
N ASP A 135 11.16 0.44 -11.68
CA ASP A 135 12.60 0.23 -11.69
C ASP A 135 13.32 1.13 -12.70
N ARG A 136 12.78 1.26 -13.92
CA ARG A 136 13.35 2.13 -14.97
C ARG A 136 13.34 3.62 -14.58
N ASN A 137 12.33 4.05 -13.83
CA ASN A 137 12.15 5.45 -13.46
C ASN A 137 12.61 5.78 -12.04
N ASN A 138 13.10 4.80 -11.28
CA ASN A 138 13.42 4.92 -9.86
C ASN A 138 12.22 5.42 -9.03
N TRP A 139 11.04 4.88 -9.27
CA TRP A 139 9.83 5.10 -8.49
C TRP A 139 9.61 3.99 -7.48
N LEU A 140 8.87 4.28 -6.42
CA LEU A 140 8.39 3.26 -5.52
C LEU A 140 7.14 2.58 -6.07
N LEU A 141 7.12 1.25 -6.10
CA LEU A 141 5.89 0.48 -6.28
C LEU A 141 5.26 0.25 -4.91
N MET A 142 4.10 0.85 -4.70
CA MET A 142 3.34 0.74 -3.45
C MET A 142 2.05 -0.04 -3.71
N LEU A 143 1.87 -1.16 -3.03
CA LEU A 143 0.68 -2.00 -3.18
C LEU A 143 -0.24 -1.85 -1.98
N ASP A 144 -1.48 -1.45 -2.26
CA ASP A 144 -2.56 -1.45 -1.30
C ASP A 144 -3.16 -2.87 -1.21
N GLU A 145 -2.65 -3.64 -0.27
CA GLU A 145 -3.12 -5.00 0.05
C GLU A 145 -4.09 -5.01 1.25
N VAL A 146 -4.71 -3.88 1.55
CA VAL A 146 -5.68 -3.76 2.65
C VAL A 146 -6.84 -4.74 2.47
N GLN A 147 -7.25 -5.02 1.23
CA GLN A 147 -8.30 -5.97 0.92
C GLN A 147 -7.77 -7.32 0.45
N THR A 148 -6.73 -7.35 -0.36
CA THR A 148 -6.21 -8.56 -1.00
C THR A 148 -5.22 -9.34 -0.12
N GLY A 149 -4.58 -8.70 0.84
CA GLY A 149 -3.64 -9.33 1.75
C GLY A 149 -4.27 -10.23 2.81
N ASN A 150 -3.45 -10.70 3.73
CA ASN A 150 -3.84 -11.58 4.84
C ASN A 150 -4.50 -12.87 4.36
N ALA A 151 -3.89 -13.54 3.40
CA ALA A 151 -4.32 -14.81 2.81
C ALA A 151 -5.66 -14.76 2.02
N ARG A 152 -6.21 -13.56 1.77
CA ARG A 152 -7.51 -13.42 1.09
C ARG A 152 -7.57 -14.05 -0.30
N THR A 153 -6.45 -14.12 -1.01
CA THR A 153 -6.34 -14.56 -2.41
C THR A 153 -5.56 -15.85 -2.58
N GLY A 154 -5.28 -16.59 -1.50
CA GLY A 154 -4.55 -17.87 -1.55
C GLY A 154 -3.04 -17.75 -1.29
N THR A 155 -2.50 -16.53 -1.21
CA THR A 155 -1.15 -16.21 -0.71
C THR A 155 -1.26 -15.15 0.36
N TYR A 156 -0.22 -14.96 1.20
CA TYR A 156 -0.28 -13.95 2.25
C TYR A 156 -0.47 -12.54 1.69
N LEU A 157 0.22 -12.20 0.60
CA LEU A 157 -0.01 -11.04 -0.25
C LEU A 157 -0.41 -11.48 -1.65
N ALA A 158 -1.35 -10.79 -2.28
CA ALA A 158 -1.77 -11.11 -3.66
C ALA A 158 -0.63 -10.95 -4.67
N CYS A 159 0.27 -9.98 -4.48
CA CYS A 159 1.41 -9.75 -5.35
C CYS A 159 2.40 -10.93 -5.41
N GLN A 160 2.42 -11.81 -4.40
CA GLN A 160 3.27 -13.00 -4.38
C GLN A 160 2.88 -13.98 -5.50
N GLN A 161 1.59 -14.03 -5.91
CA GLN A 161 1.15 -14.84 -7.04
C GLN A 161 1.72 -14.35 -8.38
N ALA A 162 1.91 -13.05 -8.51
CA ALA A 162 2.51 -12.43 -9.70
C ALA A 162 4.05 -12.44 -9.66
N GLY A 163 4.66 -12.93 -8.58
CA GLY A 163 6.12 -12.89 -8.38
C GLY A 163 6.67 -11.46 -8.29
N VAL A 164 5.84 -10.49 -7.91
CA VAL A 164 6.21 -9.07 -7.81
C VAL A 164 6.61 -8.72 -6.39
N GLU A 165 7.74 -8.06 -6.26
CA GLU A 165 8.25 -7.55 -5.00
C GLU A 165 8.08 -6.01 -4.95
N PRO A 166 7.06 -5.49 -4.23
CA PRO A 166 6.86 -4.06 -4.09
C PRO A 166 7.84 -3.43 -3.10
N ASP A 167 8.00 -2.10 -3.16
CA ASP A 167 8.80 -1.34 -2.19
C ASP A 167 8.01 -1.05 -0.91
N VAL A 168 6.68 -0.91 -1.04
CA VAL A 168 5.78 -0.63 0.08
C VAL A 168 4.51 -1.47 -0.05
N VAL A 169 4.03 -2.01 1.06
CA VAL A 169 2.75 -2.71 1.16
C VAL A 169 1.94 -2.16 2.32
N THR A 170 0.64 -1.97 2.13
CA THR A 170 -0.27 -1.61 3.20
C THR A 170 -1.24 -2.75 3.52
N LEU A 171 -1.44 -3.03 4.81
CA LEU A 171 -2.32 -4.07 5.34
C LEU A 171 -3.29 -3.49 6.35
N ALA A 172 -4.51 -3.99 6.38
CA ALA A 172 -5.52 -3.72 7.43
C ALA A 172 -6.64 -4.77 7.34
N LYS A 173 -7.88 -4.42 7.65
CA LYS A 173 -9.06 -5.32 7.58
C LYS A 173 -8.77 -6.69 8.22
N GLY A 174 -8.52 -7.72 7.39
CA GLY A 174 -8.17 -9.07 7.84
C GLY A 174 -6.96 -9.15 8.75
N PHE A 175 -6.06 -8.17 8.73
CA PHE A 175 -4.88 -8.14 9.58
C PHE A 175 -5.18 -8.20 11.08
N GLY A 176 -6.27 -7.56 11.52
CA GLY A 176 -6.76 -7.64 12.89
C GLY A 176 -8.03 -8.47 13.05
N ASN A 177 -8.62 -8.92 11.94
CA ASN A 177 -9.84 -9.73 11.86
C ASN A 177 -10.97 -9.25 12.80
N GLY A 178 -11.25 -7.95 12.75
CA GLY A 178 -12.26 -7.28 13.58
C GLY A 178 -11.68 -6.30 14.60
N TYR A 179 -10.41 -6.41 14.96
CA TYR A 179 -9.74 -5.40 15.77
C TYR A 179 -9.09 -4.32 14.87
N PRO A 180 -9.20 -3.02 15.21
CA PRO A 180 -8.62 -1.94 14.43
C PRO A 180 -7.09 -1.95 14.49
N ILE A 181 -6.44 -2.44 13.46
CA ILE A 181 -5.00 -2.40 13.26
C ILE A 181 -4.68 -2.40 11.75
N GLY A 182 -3.62 -1.71 11.39
CA GLY A 182 -3.04 -1.73 10.05
C GLY A 182 -1.52 -1.66 10.12
N ALA A 183 -0.88 -2.00 9.02
CA ALA A 183 0.57 -1.92 8.87
C ALA A 183 0.93 -1.31 7.51
N CYS A 184 1.88 -0.39 7.50
CA CYS A 184 2.61 0.04 6.32
C CYS A 184 4.00 -0.60 6.40
N LEU A 185 4.28 -1.48 5.45
CA LEU A 185 5.51 -2.24 5.37
C LEU A 185 6.38 -1.65 4.26
N ALA A 186 7.68 -1.62 4.45
CA ALA A 186 8.61 -1.10 3.45
C ALA A 186 9.89 -1.94 3.40
N ARG A 187 10.55 -1.96 2.23
CA ARG A 187 11.82 -2.64 2.03
C ARG A 187 12.84 -1.75 1.35
N GLY A 188 14.11 -2.15 1.42
CA GLY A 188 15.22 -1.51 0.72
C GLY A 188 15.36 -0.04 1.05
N GLU A 189 15.38 0.80 0.03
CA GLU A 189 15.50 2.25 0.17
C GLU A 189 14.26 2.85 0.84
N ALA A 190 13.06 2.35 0.52
CA ALA A 190 11.81 2.80 1.12
C ALA A 190 11.77 2.63 2.65
N ALA A 191 12.34 1.55 3.18
CA ALA A 191 12.40 1.31 4.62
C ALA A 191 13.28 2.31 5.38
N ARG A 192 14.14 3.06 4.69
CA ARG A 192 15.07 4.05 5.26
C ARG A 192 14.61 5.49 5.11
N VAL A 193 13.47 5.71 4.44
CA VAL A 193 12.95 7.07 4.16
C VAL A 193 12.53 7.78 5.44
N PHE A 194 11.86 7.09 6.35
CA PHE A 194 11.44 7.66 7.63
C PHE A 194 12.51 7.46 8.71
N GLY A 195 12.83 8.56 9.39
CA GLY A 195 13.61 8.56 10.62
C GLY A 195 12.73 8.88 11.84
N PRO A 196 13.31 8.92 13.04
CA PRO A 196 12.61 9.32 14.25
C PRO A 196 11.90 10.68 14.08
N GLY A 197 10.59 10.72 14.38
CA GLY A 197 9.77 11.93 14.27
C GLY A 197 9.18 12.22 12.90
N SER A 198 9.49 11.45 11.84
CA SER A 198 8.95 11.67 10.49
C SER A 198 7.44 11.38 10.42
N HIS A 199 6.97 10.40 11.16
CA HIS A 199 5.56 10.02 11.23
C HIS A 199 5.23 9.44 12.60
N GLY A 200 3.92 9.43 12.96
CA GLY A 200 3.49 8.93 14.26
C GLY A 200 1.99 8.57 14.28
N SER A 201 1.63 7.68 15.18
CA SER A 201 0.26 7.29 15.50
C SER A 201 0.14 7.08 17.01
N THR A 202 -0.85 7.69 17.65
CA THR A 202 -1.03 7.59 19.12
C THR A 202 -1.30 6.15 19.55
N PHE A 203 -2.12 5.42 18.83
CA PHE A 203 -2.53 4.06 19.16
C PHE A 203 -1.96 2.99 18.23
N GLY A 204 -1.21 3.39 17.20
CA GLY A 204 -0.60 2.44 16.28
C GLY A 204 0.38 1.50 16.97
N GLY A 205 0.22 0.20 16.76
CA GLY A 205 1.05 -0.83 17.40
C GLY A 205 0.78 -1.02 18.89
N ASN A 206 -0.42 -0.65 19.38
CA ASN A 206 -0.81 -0.92 20.75
C ASN A 206 -0.80 -2.43 21.07
N PRO A 207 -0.57 -2.83 22.35
CA PRO A 207 -0.40 -4.24 22.68
C PRO A 207 -1.58 -5.14 22.33
N LEU A 208 -2.82 -4.63 22.44
CA LEU A 208 -4.03 -5.40 22.14
C LEU A 208 -4.17 -5.64 20.62
N GLY A 209 -3.94 -4.59 19.82
CA GLY A 209 -3.93 -4.73 18.36
C GLY A 209 -2.84 -5.69 17.87
N CYS A 210 -1.63 -5.59 18.45
CA CYS A 210 -0.55 -6.51 18.10
C CYS A 210 -0.87 -7.96 18.50
N ALA A 211 -1.48 -8.19 19.66
CA ALA A 211 -1.91 -9.52 20.08
C ALA A 211 -3.00 -10.09 19.15
N ALA A 212 -3.97 -9.27 18.73
CA ALA A 212 -5.00 -9.66 17.77
C ALA A 212 -4.39 -10.07 16.43
N ALA A 213 -3.48 -9.24 15.87
CA ALA A 213 -2.83 -9.55 14.61
C ALA A 213 -1.95 -10.81 14.70
N LEU A 214 -1.21 -11.01 15.80
CA LEU A 214 -0.44 -12.24 16.01
C LEU A 214 -1.34 -13.48 16.03
N ALA A 215 -2.48 -13.41 16.70
CA ALA A 215 -3.45 -14.50 16.71
C ALA A 215 -4.04 -14.79 15.32
N VAL A 216 -4.21 -13.76 14.48
CA VAL A 216 -4.62 -13.94 13.08
C VAL A 216 -3.54 -14.66 12.29
N LEU A 217 -2.26 -14.27 12.43
CA LEU A 217 -1.14 -14.96 11.78
C LEU A 217 -1.07 -16.42 12.20
N ASP A 218 -1.22 -16.70 13.50
CA ASP A 218 -1.25 -18.07 14.02
C ASP A 218 -2.38 -18.89 13.38
N ALA A 219 -3.58 -18.34 13.28
CA ALA A 219 -4.72 -19.01 12.65
C ALA A 219 -4.50 -19.27 11.15
N ILE A 220 -3.94 -18.31 10.41
CA ILE A 220 -3.61 -18.49 9.00
C ILE A 220 -2.65 -19.66 8.78
N GLU A 221 -1.59 -19.73 9.61
CA GLU A 221 -0.57 -20.79 9.52
C GLU A 221 -1.13 -22.15 9.98
N GLN A 222 -1.73 -22.22 11.18
CA GLN A 222 -2.17 -23.48 11.79
C GLN A 222 -3.32 -24.14 11.06
N ASP A 223 -4.25 -23.35 10.52
CA ASP A 223 -5.42 -23.85 9.82
C ASP A 223 -5.23 -23.92 8.30
N ALA A 224 -4.02 -23.62 7.79
CA ALA A 224 -3.67 -23.58 6.37
C ALA A 224 -4.72 -22.81 5.56
N LEU A 225 -5.05 -21.56 6.02
CA LEU A 225 -6.15 -20.79 5.45
C LEU A 225 -5.85 -20.31 4.02
N THR A 226 -4.59 -20.17 3.65
CA THR A 226 -4.16 -19.88 2.26
C THR A 226 -4.63 -20.95 1.28
N ASP A 227 -4.65 -22.22 1.70
CA ASP A 227 -5.04 -23.35 0.84
C ASP A 227 -6.57 -23.44 0.64
N ARG A 228 -7.33 -22.67 1.42
CA ARG A 228 -8.81 -22.66 1.41
C ARG A 228 -9.39 -21.41 0.75
N ALA A 229 -8.54 -20.43 0.40
CA ALA A 229 -8.95 -19.11 -0.10
C ALA A 229 -9.20 -19.09 -1.62
#